data_ada227740d9044f02bf270d4b4fc8218
#
_entry.id   ada227740d9044f02bf270d4b4fc8218
#
_cell.length_a   1.000
_cell.length_b   1.000
_cell.length_c   1.000
_cell.angle_alpha   90.00
_cell.angle_beta   90.00
_cell.angle_gamma   90.00
#
_symmetry.space_group_name_H-M   'P 1'
#
loop_
_entity.id
_entity.type
_entity.pdbx_description
1 polymer ?
#
loop_
_entity_poly.entity_id
_entity_poly.type
_entity_poly.pdbx_seq_one_letter_code
_entity_poly.pdbx_strand_id
1 'polypeptide(L)'
;MGTALNSHLRHCAAPAAAVLIAGASALAAPGTALAAPPMPSGYYRGDVTSAPIADTVWFGKNFTGSRVVNNTAIGWAFPGAVYPGRSVQDGAPVIVVDYSGTLVGFVRDELRADGRGGYRGRALSGTTELLRFHLTR
;
A
#
# COMPACT_ATOMS: atom_id res chain seq x y z
N MET A 1 -83.13 -28.48 -40.26
CA MET A 1 -82.21 -29.57 -40.71
C MET A 1 -80.79 -29.10 -40.54
N GLY A 2 -79.95 -29.89 -39.84
CA GLY A 2 -78.51 -29.80 -39.89
C GLY A 2 -77.85 -29.41 -38.60
N THR A 3 -77.68 -30.32 -37.88
CA THR A 3 -76.62 -30.95 -37.06
C THR A 3 -75.53 -30.04 -36.50
N ALA A 4 -75.47 -29.99 -35.19
CA ALA A 4 -74.36 -29.45 -34.36
C ALA A 4 -73.14 -30.36 -34.46
N LEU A 5 -71.94 -29.78 -34.55
CA LEU A 5 -70.68 -30.47 -34.31
C LEU A 5 -69.95 -29.77 -33.17
N ASN A 6 -69.84 -30.50 -32.09
CA ASN A 6 -69.21 -30.17 -30.86
C ASN A 6 -67.70 -30.49 -31.00
N SER A 7 -66.81 -29.45 -30.98
CA SER A 7 -65.36 -29.64 -31.02
C SER A 7 -64.78 -29.34 -29.64
N HIS A 8 -64.45 -30.44 -28.95
CA HIS A 8 -63.70 -30.38 -27.68
C HIS A 8 -62.26 -29.91 -27.91
N LEU A 9 -61.96 -28.70 -27.49
CA LEU A 9 -60.57 -28.22 -27.39
C LEU A 9 -59.93 -28.75 -26.09
N ARG A 10 -59.04 -29.70 -26.25
CA ARG A 10 -58.20 -30.20 -25.18
C ARG A 10 -57.10 -29.16 -24.90
N HIS A 11 -57.12 -28.58 -23.74
CA HIS A 11 -56.03 -27.72 -23.24
C HIS A 11 -54.87 -28.63 -22.79
N CYS A 12 -53.80 -28.65 -23.58
CA CYS A 12 -52.55 -29.19 -23.12
C CYS A 12 -51.84 -28.15 -22.25
N ALA A 13 -51.86 -28.35 -20.95
CA ALA A 13 -51.04 -27.60 -20.03
C ALA A 13 -49.59 -28.11 -20.12
N ALA A 14 -48.70 -27.29 -20.58
CA ALA A 14 -47.26 -27.54 -20.52
C ALA A 14 -46.72 -27.24 -19.11
N PRO A 15 -45.91 -28.10 -18.51
CA PRO A 15 -45.28 -27.78 -17.24
C PRO A 15 -44.17 -26.76 -17.44
N ALA A 16 -44.27 -25.60 -16.74
CA ALA A 16 -43.20 -24.67 -16.64
C ALA A 16 -42.04 -25.26 -15.82
N ALA A 17 -40.95 -25.56 -16.49
CA ALA A 17 -39.70 -25.98 -15.82
C ALA A 17 -39.09 -24.72 -15.16
N ALA A 18 -39.16 -24.64 -13.82
CA ALA A 18 -38.44 -23.64 -13.05
C ALA A 18 -36.94 -24.00 -13.04
N VAL A 19 -36.15 -23.22 -13.79
CA VAL A 19 -34.68 -23.27 -13.72
C VAL A 19 -34.24 -22.53 -12.43
N LEU A 20 -33.89 -23.30 -11.42
CA LEU A 20 -33.19 -22.81 -10.23
C LEU A 20 -31.74 -22.50 -10.61
N ILE A 21 -31.44 -21.23 -10.87
CA ILE A 21 -30.06 -20.73 -10.96
C ILE A 21 -29.53 -20.66 -9.53
N ALA A 22 -28.79 -21.68 -9.11
CA ALA A 22 -28.01 -21.66 -7.90
C ALA A 22 -26.85 -20.68 -8.11
N GLY A 23 -27.05 -19.42 -7.69
CA GLY A 23 -25.99 -18.43 -7.62
C GLY A 23 -24.98 -18.86 -6.56
N ALA A 24 -23.84 -19.44 -6.97
CA ALA A 24 -22.70 -19.65 -6.10
C ALA A 24 -22.10 -18.27 -5.78
N SER A 25 -22.49 -17.70 -4.66
CA SER A 25 -21.79 -16.55 -4.08
C SER A 25 -20.42 -17.05 -3.63
N ALA A 26 -19.38 -16.81 -4.44
CA ALA A 26 -18.01 -16.99 -4.02
C ALA A 26 -17.75 -15.97 -2.89
N LEU A 27 -17.77 -16.45 -1.65
CA LEU A 27 -17.23 -15.72 -0.51
C LEU A 27 -15.73 -15.51 -0.80
N ALA A 28 -15.36 -14.30 -1.22
CA ALA A 28 -13.98 -13.92 -1.30
C ALA A 28 -13.37 -14.12 0.10
N ALA A 29 -12.37 -15.00 0.20
CA ALA A 29 -11.62 -15.16 1.44
C ALA A 29 -11.08 -13.79 1.87
N PRO A 30 -11.20 -13.40 3.15
CA PRO A 30 -10.62 -12.15 3.61
C PRO A 30 -9.13 -12.17 3.31
N GLY A 31 -8.69 -11.34 2.36
CA GLY A 31 -7.28 -11.17 2.07
C GLY A 31 -6.58 -10.81 3.36
N THR A 32 -5.53 -11.54 3.72
CA THR A 32 -4.71 -11.24 4.90
C THR A 32 -4.20 -9.81 4.75
N ALA A 33 -4.76 -8.89 5.54
CA ALA A 33 -4.29 -7.51 5.54
C ALA A 33 -2.80 -7.52 5.93
N LEU A 34 -1.94 -7.00 5.06
CA LEU A 34 -0.52 -6.87 5.37
C LEU A 34 -0.38 -6.02 6.64
N ALA A 35 0.33 -6.56 7.63
CA ALA A 35 0.62 -5.83 8.86
C ALA A 35 1.49 -4.60 8.56
N ALA A 36 1.26 -3.51 9.30
CA ALA A 36 2.14 -2.36 9.22
C ALA A 36 3.56 -2.75 9.64
N PRO A 37 4.62 -2.22 8.99
CA PRO A 37 5.99 -2.43 9.45
C PRO A 37 6.16 -1.93 10.89
N PRO A 38 7.09 -2.52 11.69
CA PRO A 38 7.41 -1.99 12.99
C PRO A 38 7.94 -0.56 12.89
N MET A 39 7.68 0.27 13.91
CA MET A 39 8.22 1.63 13.98
C MET A 39 9.74 1.57 14.17
N PRO A 40 10.53 2.32 13.38
CA PRO A 40 11.97 2.42 13.58
C PRO A 40 12.30 3.16 14.89
N SER A 41 13.42 2.79 15.51
CA SER A 41 13.93 3.46 16.73
C SER A 41 15.45 3.45 16.72
N GLY A 42 16.06 4.57 17.11
CA GLY A 42 17.50 4.75 17.13
C GLY A 42 18.08 5.06 15.74
N TYR A 43 19.41 4.97 15.65
CA TYR A 43 20.13 5.29 14.43
C TYR A 43 20.16 4.12 13.45
N TYR A 44 19.97 4.44 12.20
CA TYR A 44 20.16 3.57 11.04
C TYR A 44 21.12 4.24 10.06
N ARG A 45 22.16 3.52 9.66
CA ARG A 45 23.01 3.91 8.55
C ARG A 45 22.20 3.82 7.26
N GLY A 46 22.38 4.78 6.36
CA GLY A 46 21.76 4.84 5.05
C GLY A 46 22.72 4.52 3.93
N ASP A 47 22.23 3.78 2.93
CA ASP A 47 22.90 3.56 1.65
C ASP A 47 21.91 3.90 0.53
N VAL A 48 22.26 4.81 -0.37
CA VAL A 48 21.41 5.17 -1.52
C VAL A 48 21.69 4.24 -2.69
N THR A 49 20.71 3.44 -3.05
CA THR A 49 20.89 2.36 -4.04
C THR A 49 20.63 2.80 -5.47
N SER A 50 19.95 3.90 -5.70
CA SER A 50 19.60 4.42 -7.05
C SER A 50 20.45 5.62 -7.49
N ALA A 51 21.14 6.28 -6.55
CA ALA A 51 21.98 7.44 -6.82
C ALA A 51 23.18 7.44 -5.87
N PRO A 52 24.23 6.63 -6.13
CA PRO A 52 25.35 6.44 -5.19
C PRO A 52 26.07 7.71 -4.76
N ILE A 53 26.08 8.76 -5.59
CA ILE A 53 26.67 10.05 -5.21
C ILE A 53 25.97 10.67 -3.98
N ALA A 54 24.71 10.34 -3.73
CA ALA A 54 23.98 10.82 -2.56
C ALA A 54 24.54 10.25 -1.25
N ASP A 55 25.26 9.12 -1.26
CA ASP A 55 25.95 8.56 -0.10
C ASP A 55 27.09 9.46 0.39
N THR A 56 27.57 10.41 -0.42
CA THR A 56 28.58 11.38 -0.01
C THR A 56 28.02 12.50 0.83
N VAL A 57 26.71 12.68 0.83
CA VAL A 57 26.05 13.80 1.52
C VAL A 57 24.97 13.36 2.52
N TRP A 58 24.50 12.14 2.44
CA TRP A 58 23.50 11.59 3.36
C TRP A 58 23.96 10.24 3.92
N PHE A 59 23.98 10.11 5.26
CA PHE A 59 24.57 8.98 5.97
C PHE A 59 23.55 8.14 6.75
N GLY A 60 22.30 8.57 6.82
CA GLY A 60 21.26 7.81 7.50
C GLY A 60 20.26 8.65 8.29
N LYS A 61 19.55 7.97 9.19
CA LYS A 61 18.45 8.56 9.97
C LYS A 61 18.53 8.13 11.42
N ASN A 62 18.22 9.06 12.32
CA ASN A 62 18.01 8.76 13.73
C ASN A 62 16.54 8.98 14.09
N PHE A 63 15.89 7.92 14.59
CA PHE A 63 14.48 7.91 14.95
C PHE A 63 14.29 7.99 16.46
N THR A 64 13.42 8.88 16.90
CA THR A 64 13.07 9.06 18.31
C THR A 64 11.54 9.16 18.42
N GLY A 65 10.89 8.06 18.74
CA GLY A 65 9.42 7.96 18.76
C GLY A 65 8.82 8.30 17.40
N SER A 66 7.97 9.33 17.35
CA SER A 66 7.31 9.80 16.13
C SER A 66 8.11 10.85 15.34
N ARG A 67 9.41 10.96 15.59
CA ARG A 67 10.29 11.95 14.95
C ARG A 67 11.52 11.29 14.36
N VAL A 68 12.08 11.94 13.35
CA VAL A 68 13.35 11.55 12.73
C VAL A 68 14.19 12.80 12.49
N VAL A 69 15.48 12.63 12.45
CA VAL A 69 16.44 13.60 11.93
C VAL A 69 17.44 12.87 11.03
N ASN A 70 17.82 13.50 9.93
CA ASN A 70 18.77 12.92 8.98
C ASN A 70 20.20 13.25 9.41
N ASN A 71 21.11 12.29 9.28
CA ASN A 71 22.54 12.48 9.37
C ASN A 71 23.08 12.81 7.98
N THR A 72 23.70 13.96 7.83
CA THR A 72 24.20 14.49 6.55
C THR A 72 25.62 15.02 6.67
N ALA A 73 26.24 15.34 5.55
CA ALA A 73 27.57 15.94 5.51
C ALA A 73 27.64 17.32 6.24
N ILE A 74 26.51 17.97 6.43
CA ILE A 74 26.41 19.23 7.20
C ILE A 74 25.93 19.02 8.64
N GLY A 75 25.87 17.76 9.11
CA GLY A 75 25.40 17.37 10.43
C GLY A 75 23.95 16.88 10.42
N TRP A 76 23.30 16.93 11.60
CA TRP A 76 21.91 16.54 11.76
C TRP A 76 20.98 17.58 11.15
N ALA A 77 20.22 17.18 10.15
CA ALA A 77 19.37 18.08 9.37
C ALA A 77 18.04 17.44 8.99
N PHE A 78 17.13 18.22 8.42
CA PHE A 78 15.85 17.80 7.87
C PHE A 78 15.04 16.92 8.85
N PRO A 79 14.55 17.50 9.94
CA PRO A 79 13.67 16.80 10.87
C PRO A 79 12.35 16.45 10.18
N GLY A 80 11.75 15.33 10.58
CA GLY A 80 10.47 14.88 10.03
C GLY A 80 9.60 14.21 11.09
N ALA A 81 8.30 14.11 10.79
CA ALA A 81 7.35 13.30 11.52
C ALA A 81 7.39 11.86 11.00
N VAL A 82 7.18 10.89 11.89
CA VAL A 82 7.21 9.46 11.54
C VAL A 82 5.93 8.80 12.05
N TYR A 83 5.23 8.11 11.15
CA TYR A 83 3.96 7.46 11.48
C TYR A 83 3.65 6.30 10.53
N PRO A 84 2.84 5.31 10.97
CA PRO A 84 2.32 4.28 10.09
C PRO A 84 1.36 4.90 9.06
N GLY A 85 1.45 4.47 7.80
CA GLY A 85 0.60 4.96 6.73
C GLY A 85 0.47 3.97 5.59
N ARG A 86 0.01 4.48 4.46
CA ARG A 86 -0.13 3.74 3.22
C ARG A 86 0.78 4.31 2.15
N SER A 87 1.38 3.43 1.35
CA SER A 87 2.17 3.82 0.19
C SER A 87 1.29 4.54 -0.84
N VAL A 88 1.77 5.67 -1.35
CA VAL A 88 1.08 6.41 -2.42
C VAL A 88 1.19 5.71 -3.77
N GLN A 89 2.05 4.71 -3.91
CA GLN A 89 2.25 3.98 -5.16
C GLN A 89 1.36 2.73 -5.27
N ASP A 90 1.18 1.98 -4.16
CA ASP A 90 0.49 0.68 -4.21
C ASP A 90 -0.48 0.43 -3.04
N GLY A 91 -0.65 1.42 -2.15
CA GLY A 91 -1.56 1.32 -1.00
C GLY A 91 -1.12 0.36 0.10
N ALA A 92 0.03 -0.31 -0.02
CA ALA A 92 0.53 -1.22 1.00
C ALA A 92 0.91 -0.46 2.29
N PRO A 93 0.84 -1.11 3.48
CA PRO A 93 1.29 -0.52 4.72
C PRO A 93 2.78 -0.16 4.69
N VAL A 94 3.10 1.05 5.12
CA VAL A 94 4.48 1.58 5.20
C VAL A 94 4.64 2.42 6.46
N ILE A 95 5.88 2.69 6.87
CA ILE A 95 6.19 3.80 7.75
C ILE A 95 6.47 5.02 6.87
N VAL A 96 5.78 6.10 7.16
CA VAL A 96 5.93 7.39 6.47
C VAL A 96 6.89 8.26 7.24
N VAL A 97 7.81 8.90 6.53
CA VAL A 97 8.56 10.06 7.03
C VAL A 97 8.09 11.28 6.27
N ASP A 98 7.52 12.22 6.99
CA ASP A 98 6.94 13.45 6.47
C ASP A 98 7.80 14.64 6.86
N TYR A 99 8.31 15.35 5.88
CA TYR A 99 9.16 16.52 6.05
C TYR A 99 8.41 17.86 5.90
N SER A 100 7.08 17.84 5.92
CA SER A 100 6.24 19.03 5.82
C SER A 100 6.72 20.14 6.77
N GLY A 101 6.77 21.36 6.27
CA GLY A 101 7.26 22.51 7.04
C GLY A 101 8.78 22.68 7.07
N THR A 102 9.54 21.87 6.33
CA THR A 102 10.99 22.02 6.13
C THR A 102 11.33 22.44 4.70
N LEU A 103 12.60 22.73 4.43
CA LEU A 103 13.09 23.04 3.07
C LEU A 103 12.88 21.87 2.08
N VAL A 104 12.78 20.66 2.58
CA VAL A 104 12.52 19.44 1.79
C VAL A 104 11.09 18.95 1.97
N GLY A 105 10.15 19.80 2.35
CA GLY A 105 8.75 19.48 2.64
C GLY A 105 7.97 18.91 1.45
N PHE A 106 8.52 18.97 0.24
CA PHE A 106 7.99 18.28 -0.95
C PHE A 106 8.39 16.81 -1.02
N VAL A 107 9.29 16.34 -0.13
CA VAL A 107 9.73 14.94 -0.06
C VAL A 107 8.96 14.20 1.02
N ARG A 108 8.57 12.99 0.70
CA ARG A 108 8.03 11.99 1.61
C ARG A 108 8.86 10.72 1.46
N ASP A 109 9.32 10.13 2.57
CA ASP A 109 9.89 8.80 2.51
C ASP A 109 8.85 7.76 2.91
N GLU A 110 8.93 6.60 2.29
CA GLU A 110 8.16 5.40 2.64
C GLU A 110 9.11 4.25 2.95
N LEU A 111 8.97 3.69 4.16
CA LEU A 111 9.84 2.63 4.66
C LEU A 111 9.08 1.32 4.76
N ARG A 112 9.69 0.24 4.26
CA ARG A 112 9.21 -1.14 4.41
C ARG A 112 10.26 -1.95 5.13
N ALA A 113 9.88 -2.73 6.13
CA ALA A 113 10.80 -3.63 6.80
C ALA A 113 11.45 -4.58 5.80
N ASP A 114 12.76 -4.82 5.95
CA ASP A 114 13.52 -5.72 5.09
C ASP A 114 13.56 -7.17 5.60
N GLY A 115 12.96 -7.43 6.77
CA GLY A 115 12.96 -8.74 7.44
C GLY A 115 14.26 -9.05 8.19
N ARG A 116 15.23 -8.12 8.21
CA ARG A 116 16.56 -8.28 8.86
C ARG A 116 16.83 -7.23 9.94
N GLY A 117 15.78 -6.51 10.34
CA GLY A 117 15.87 -5.43 11.33
C GLY A 117 16.18 -4.06 10.73
N GLY A 118 16.27 -3.96 9.40
CA GLY A 118 16.41 -2.73 8.64
C GLY A 118 15.17 -2.39 7.83
N TYR A 119 15.32 -1.42 6.92
CA TYR A 119 14.25 -0.96 6.05
C TYR A 119 14.75 -0.69 4.63
N ARG A 120 13.90 -1.01 3.66
CA ARG A 120 13.99 -0.49 2.29
C ARG A 120 13.15 0.76 2.21
N GLY A 121 13.74 1.88 1.80
CA GLY A 121 13.10 3.18 1.71
C GLY A 121 13.03 3.70 0.28
N ARG A 122 12.02 4.54 0.04
CA ARG A 122 11.86 5.35 -1.17
C ARG A 122 11.60 6.78 -0.76
N ALA A 123 12.30 7.73 -1.37
CA ALA A 123 11.96 9.14 -1.28
C ALA A 123 11.10 9.50 -2.49
N LEU A 124 9.98 10.16 -2.24
CA LEU A 124 8.95 10.46 -3.23
C LEU A 124 8.63 11.96 -3.21
N SER A 125 8.32 12.52 -4.38
CA SER A 125 7.63 13.80 -4.52
C SER A 125 6.27 13.55 -5.17
N GLY A 126 5.19 13.71 -4.41
CA GLY A 126 3.89 13.21 -4.81
C GLY A 126 3.94 11.68 -5.01
N THR A 127 3.68 11.20 -6.22
CA THR A 127 3.81 9.78 -6.60
C THR A 127 5.11 9.44 -7.32
N THR A 128 5.95 10.46 -7.61
CA THR A 128 7.21 10.29 -8.34
C THR A 128 8.32 9.84 -7.39
N GLU A 129 8.95 8.71 -7.69
CA GLU A 129 10.11 8.22 -6.96
C GLU A 129 11.35 9.06 -7.34
N LEU A 130 11.98 9.66 -6.34
CA LEU A 130 13.21 10.44 -6.48
C LEU A 130 14.45 9.57 -6.30
N LEU A 131 14.45 8.72 -5.27
CA LEU A 131 15.54 7.80 -4.98
C LEU A 131 15.08 6.61 -4.12
N ARG A 132 15.91 5.57 -4.11
CA ARG A 132 15.80 4.41 -3.22
C ARG A 132 16.99 4.32 -2.30
N PHE A 133 16.74 3.85 -1.09
CA PHE A 133 17.78 3.68 -0.10
C PHE A 133 17.51 2.49 0.82
N HIS A 134 18.55 2.01 1.48
CA HIS A 134 18.45 1.05 2.58
C HIS A 134 18.83 1.73 3.90
N LEU A 135 18.20 1.27 4.96
CA LEU A 135 18.53 1.63 6.34
C LEU A 135 18.94 0.35 7.07
N THR A 136 20.17 0.31 7.56
CA THR A 136 20.73 -0.83 8.30
C THR A 136 21.17 -0.38 9.70
N ARG A 137 21.11 -1.29 10.67
CA ARG A 137 21.64 -1.07 12.02
C ARG A 137 23.13 -1.33 12.08
#